data_a89168bf1618d99c0840a9b98792cd24
#
_entry.id   a89168bf1618d99c0840a9b98792cd24
#
_cell.length_a   1.000
_cell.length_b   1.000
_cell.length_c   1.000
_cell.angle_alpha   90.00
_cell.angle_beta   90.00
_cell.angle_gamma   90.00
#
_symmetry.space_group_name_H-M   'P 1'
#
loop_
_entity.id
_entity.type
_entity.pdbx_description
1 polymer ?
#
loop_
_entity_poly.entity_id
_entity_poly.type
_entity_poly.pdbx_seq_one_letter_code
_entity_poly.pdbx_strand_id
1 'polypeptide(L)'
;RKRQVFKNEALDGRLDAVSNIKDKAKTLSRLLVGSAKQGFAALDSVASKQVAMRKLRVGRVLSVFNRAGDGLFSTENLQLSRPTVMGRFPFGRGLFDDEDFQRSLIVELFDGLGKSGNPDARKLADAILKEKRDMINKLQAEGVPIRWLDDHVTTQTHDAIAISKIKVEEWIETIKPLLDKNRTFTSSDPVKQNEFLEAVYNNIKSGKRKSVELVTDSGQGGRPSLGSTMSASRQLHFENADAWIKYNQLYGHSNAVQSVIQGIERLSDSLELIKVMGADPDASFERLLNRNSFEPLEKRMLKSEMNQVTGAAFEVDGPKLHKYTQGIAAIQSLSKLGSAIFSSTTDPIYVAFTQHYHGKNFFTSYYNAFINVGVGRFLQRAKSREIELFARKLGLGFDGVIGSAAGRFAGARDNTEFLQGAVNNFFRLNGLSGWTNWYREGSAYLMASDFADATKMNWDELAPSYRRLMERYGITDADWKDIAALPKDKVNGLDVMMPQRVYDEIELGNITGDAIPRSEELAEKIQQLLITENEFAIMQPGANE
;
A
#
# COMPACT_ATOMS: atom_id res chain seq x y z
N ARG A 1 11.27 22.84 -10.70
CA ARG A 1 10.87 23.26 -12.05
C ARG A 1 11.63 22.49 -13.15
N LYS A 2 12.99 22.44 -13.16
CA LYS A 2 13.77 21.71 -14.19
C LYS A 2 13.41 20.23 -14.28
N ARG A 3 13.28 19.53 -13.15
CA ARG A 3 12.87 18.12 -13.12
C ARG A 3 11.47 17.89 -13.68
N GLN A 4 10.51 18.77 -13.39
CA GLN A 4 9.16 18.67 -13.95
C GLN A 4 9.17 18.81 -15.48
N VAL A 5 9.99 19.74 -16.02
CA VAL A 5 10.16 19.88 -17.48
C VAL A 5 10.72 18.58 -18.07
N PHE A 6 11.77 18.03 -17.49
CA PHE A 6 12.37 16.78 -17.94
C PHE A 6 11.38 15.61 -17.93
N LYS A 7 10.59 15.48 -16.84
CA LYS A 7 9.53 14.43 -16.75
C LYS A 7 8.46 14.64 -17.83
N ASN A 8 8.05 15.87 -18.05
CA ASN A 8 7.09 16.20 -19.11
C ASN A 8 7.63 15.87 -20.51
N GLU A 9 8.89 16.18 -20.79
CA GLU A 9 9.54 15.85 -22.07
C GLU A 9 9.66 14.32 -22.26
N ALA A 10 10.00 13.58 -21.22
CA ALA A 10 10.05 12.12 -21.26
C ALA A 10 8.67 11.50 -21.54
N LEU A 11 7.61 12.01 -20.91
CA LEU A 11 6.24 11.58 -21.17
C LEU A 11 5.79 11.92 -22.60
N ASP A 12 6.12 13.12 -23.07
CA ASP A 12 5.82 13.53 -24.44
C ASP A 12 6.54 12.64 -25.45
N GLY A 13 7.83 12.38 -25.26
CA GLY A 13 8.62 11.51 -26.12
C GLY A 13 8.04 10.09 -26.23
N ARG A 14 7.53 9.53 -25.13
CA ARG A 14 6.84 8.23 -25.13
C ARG A 14 5.55 8.24 -25.97
N LEU A 15 4.76 9.32 -25.91
CA LEU A 15 3.53 9.43 -26.69
C LEU A 15 3.82 9.78 -28.15
N ASP A 16 4.84 10.60 -28.44
CA ASP A 16 5.21 10.99 -29.80
C ASP A 16 5.88 9.85 -30.60
N ALA A 17 6.44 8.85 -29.90
CA ALA A 17 6.92 7.61 -30.52
C ALA A 17 5.79 6.77 -31.16
N VAL A 18 4.53 7.10 -30.87
CA VAL A 18 3.35 6.40 -31.38
C VAL A 18 2.56 7.35 -32.30
N SER A 19 2.36 6.95 -33.54
CA SER A 19 1.72 7.81 -34.56
C SER A 19 0.19 7.87 -34.46
N ASN A 20 -0.46 6.77 -34.03
CA ASN A 20 -1.92 6.67 -33.95
C ASN A 20 -2.44 7.18 -32.61
N ILE A 21 -3.49 8.02 -32.62
CA ILE A 21 -4.09 8.59 -31.42
C ILE A 21 -4.64 7.53 -30.46
N LYS A 22 -5.27 6.47 -30.97
CA LYS A 22 -5.76 5.33 -30.16
C LYS A 22 -4.63 4.59 -29.46
N ASP A 23 -3.49 4.45 -30.10
CA ASP A 23 -2.32 3.83 -29.52
C ASP A 23 -1.64 4.74 -28.50
N LYS A 24 -1.71 6.07 -28.68
CA LYS A 24 -1.33 7.03 -27.64
C LYS A 24 -2.19 6.92 -26.39
N ALA A 25 -3.51 6.77 -26.54
CA ALA A 25 -4.42 6.55 -25.41
C ALA A 25 -4.08 5.25 -24.68
N LYS A 26 -3.84 4.15 -25.42
CA LYS A 26 -3.39 2.88 -24.82
C LYS A 26 -2.03 3.01 -24.11
N THR A 27 -1.10 3.78 -24.68
CA THR A 27 0.22 3.99 -24.08
C THR A 27 0.10 4.74 -22.75
N LEU A 28 -0.75 5.77 -22.68
CA LEU A 28 -1.01 6.49 -21.45
C LEU A 28 -1.76 5.62 -20.42
N SER A 29 -2.77 4.86 -20.85
CA SER A 29 -3.47 3.88 -20.02
C SER A 29 -2.52 2.84 -19.41
N ARG A 30 -1.58 2.31 -20.22
CA ARG A 30 -0.54 1.40 -19.75
C ARG A 30 0.35 2.01 -18.68
N LEU A 31 0.70 3.28 -18.85
CA LEU A 31 1.52 3.99 -17.88
C LEU A 31 0.80 4.18 -16.55
N LEU A 32 -0.52 4.37 -16.55
CA LEU A 32 -1.33 4.56 -15.35
C LEU A 32 -1.63 3.23 -14.66
N VAL A 33 -2.40 2.38 -15.30
CA VAL A 33 -2.97 1.17 -14.65
C VAL A 33 -2.42 -0.14 -15.21
N GLY A 34 -1.76 -0.12 -16.37
CA GLY A 34 -1.37 -1.34 -17.07
C GLY A 34 -2.56 -2.05 -17.72
N SER A 35 -2.32 -3.22 -18.29
CA SER A 35 -3.38 -4.06 -18.85
C SER A 35 -3.03 -5.53 -18.69
N ALA A 36 -3.82 -6.27 -17.95
CA ALA A 36 -3.70 -7.72 -17.81
C ALA A 36 -3.77 -8.46 -19.16
N LYS A 37 -4.58 -7.95 -20.10
CA LYS A 37 -4.73 -8.53 -21.45
C LYS A 37 -3.49 -8.37 -22.32
N GLN A 38 -2.59 -7.46 -22.01
CA GLN A 38 -1.47 -7.10 -22.87
C GLN A 38 -0.10 -7.57 -22.34
N GLY A 39 -0.06 -8.30 -21.23
CA GLY A 39 1.12 -9.00 -20.70
C GLY A 39 2.41 -8.18 -20.45
N PHE A 40 2.55 -7.03 -21.11
CA PHE A 40 3.74 -6.20 -21.09
C PHE A 40 3.54 -4.85 -20.38
N ALA A 41 2.34 -4.55 -19.99
CA ALA A 41 1.96 -3.22 -19.55
C ALA A 41 2.05 -3.02 -18.04
N ALA A 42 2.00 -4.09 -17.26
CA ALA A 42 1.93 -4.01 -15.80
C ALA A 42 3.18 -3.41 -15.15
N LEU A 43 4.33 -3.51 -15.80
CA LEU A 43 5.63 -3.19 -15.23
C LEU A 43 5.99 -1.74 -15.20
N ASP A 44 5.61 -1.03 -16.27
CA ASP A 44 5.78 0.40 -16.36
C ASP A 44 4.62 1.16 -15.70
N SER A 45 3.57 0.43 -15.26
CA SER A 45 2.40 1.09 -14.72
C SER A 45 2.64 1.64 -13.32
N VAL A 46 2.11 2.84 -13.10
CA VAL A 46 2.09 3.47 -11.77
C VAL A 46 1.40 2.55 -10.76
N ALA A 47 0.24 1.99 -11.12
CA ALA A 47 -0.53 1.10 -10.25
C ALA A 47 0.28 -0.12 -9.78
N SER A 48 1.01 -0.80 -10.68
CA SER A 48 1.86 -1.93 -10.31
C SER A 48 2.97 -1.53 -9.34
N LYS A 49 3.64 -0.40 -9.61
CA LYS A 49 4.68 0.14 -8.72
C LYS A 49 4.12 0.52 -7.35
N GLN A 50 2.96 1.17 -7.32
CA GLN A 50 2.28 1.52 -6.07
C GLN A 50 2.01 0.27 -5.22
N VAL A 51 1.46 -0.80 -5.79
CA VAL A 51 1.21 -2.04 -5.05
C VAL A 51 2.50 -2.66 -4.50
N ALA A 52 3.52 -2.79 -5.35
CA ALA A 52 4.79 -3.39 -4.95
C ALA A 52 5.51 -2.56 -3.87
N MET A 53 5.57 -1.24 -4.05
CA MET A 53 6.28 -0.36 -3.13
C MET A 53 5.53 -0.19 -1.80
N ARG A 54 4.20 -0.14 -1.78
CA ARG A 54 3.44 -0.21 -0.54
C ARG A 54 3.82 -1.43 0.29
N LYS A 55 3.84 -2.61 -0.34
CA LYS A 55 4.20 -3.86 0.33
C LYS A 55 5.63 -3.85 0.83
N LEU A 56 6.57 -3.33 0.04
CA LEU A 56 7.96 -3.18 0.47
C LEU A 56 8.08 -2.28 1.71
N ARG A 57 7.45 -1.09 1.69
CA ARG A 57 7.51 -0.10 2.76
C ARG A 57 6.89 -0.63 4.06
N VAL A 58 5.70 -1.22 3.96
CA VAL A 58 5.04 -1.85 5.12
C VAL A 58 5.86 -3.03 5.63
N GLY A 59 6.39 -3.88 4.74
CA GLY A 59 7.27 -4.99 5.11
C GLY A 59 8.51 -4.53 5.86
N ARG A 60 9.15 -3.44 5.43
CA ARG A 60 10.31 -2.82 6.12
C ARG A 60 9.97 -2.35 7.52
N VAL A 61 8.87 -1.63 7.68
CA VAL A 61 8.42 -1.16 9.01
C VAL A 61 8.17 -2.35 9.94
N LEU A 62 7.50 -3.38 9.46
CA LEU A 62 7.14 -4.53 10.29
C LEU A 62 8.29 -5.52 10.50
N SER A 63 9.32 -5.49 9.66
CA SER A 63 10.50 -6.37 9.80
C SER A 63 11.32 -6.07 11.05
N VAL A 64 11.18 -4.90 11.62
CA VAL A 64 11.87 -4.50 12.85
C VAL A 64 11.60 -5.48 14.01
N PHE A 65 10.46 -6.12 14.00
CA PHE A 65 10.13 -7.15 14.98
C PHE A 65 10.79 -8.52 14.69
N ASN A 66 11.31 -8.73 13.47
CA ASN A 66 11.92 -10.00 13.07
C ASN A 66 13.44 -10.07 13.32
N ARG A 67 14.11 -8.90 13.48
CA ARG A 67 15.58 -8.82 13.53
C ARG A 67 16.20 -9.29 14.83
N ALA A 68 15.48 -9.25 15.92
CA ALA A 68 16.11 -9.33 17.23
C ALA A 68 15.92 -10.66 17.99
N GLY A 69 15.33 -11.70 17.39
CA GLY A 69 14.91 -12.87 18.18
C GLY A 69 13.89 -12.48 19.28
N ASP A 70 13.43 -11.24 19.22
CA ASP A 70 12.52 -10.66 20.18
C ASP A 70 11.16 -11.33 20.05
N GLY A 71 10.64 -11.82 21.17
CA GLY A 71 9.43 -12.59 21.30
C GLY A 71 8.13 -11.93 20.85
N LEU A 72 8.17 -10.74 20.24
CA LEU A 72 6.99 -10.07 19.68
C LEU A 72 6.38 -10.86 18.53
N PHE A 73 7.21 -11.55 17.75
CA PHE A 73 6.78 -12.52 16.77
C PHE A 73 7.00 -13.96 17.25
N SER A 74 7.22 -14.16 18.55
CA SER A 74 7.14 -15.49 19.13
C SER A 74 5.74 -16.07 18.93
N THR A 75 5.64 -17.39 18.89
CA THR A 75 4.40 -18.13 18.57
C THR A 75 3.20 -17.77 19.45
N GLU A 76 3.43 -17.17 20.61
CA GLU A 76 2.41 -16.83 21.58
C GLU A 76 1.84 -15.42 21.38
N ASN A 77 2.63 -14.47 20.92
CA ASN A 77 2.22 -13.07 20.77
C ASN A 77 1.79 -12.70 19.35
N LEU A 78 2.15 -13.48 18.33
CA LEU A 78 1.70 -13.30 16.95
C LEU A 78 0.42 -14.07 16.63
N GLN A 79 -0.50 -14.06 17.54
CA GLN A 79 -1.88 -14.28 17.20
C GLN A 79 -2.50 -13.02 16.58
N LEU A 80 -1.81 -12.46 15.58
CA LEU A 80 -2.45 -11.69 14.55
C LEU A 80 -3.48 -12.63 13.92
N SER A 81 -4.71 -12.56 14.39
CA SER A 81 -5.88 -13.28 13.88
C SER A 81 -5.58 -14.58 13.13
N ARG A 82 -5.21 -15.65 13.84
CA ARG A 82 -5.27 -16.99 13.24
C ARG A 82 -6.72 -17.29 12.91
N PRO A 83 -7.06 -17.66 11.68
CA PRO A 83 -8.34 -18.28 11.42
C PRO A 83 -8.37 -19.62 12.17
N THR A 84 -9.06 -19.69 13.29
CA THR A 84 -9.37 -20.97 13.93
C THR A 84 -10.39 -21.69 13.08
N VAL A 85 -9.93 -22.74 12.42
CA VAL A 85 -10.81 -23.80 11.94
C VAL A 85 -11.36 -24.48 13.20
N MET A 86 -12.66 -24.43 13.38
CA MET A 86 -13.46 -24.95 14.52
C MET A 86 -13.51 -24.06 15.77
N GLY A 87 -14.61 -23.37 15.88
CA GLY A 87 -15.13 -22.51 16.91
C GLY A 87 -15.04 -22.95 18.36
N ARG A 88 -13.89 -22.83 18.98
CA ARG A 88 -13.77 -22.94 20.46
C ARG A 88 -12.45 -22.39 21.00
N PHE A 89 -12.03 -21.15 20.66
CA PHE A 89 -11.05 -20.47 21.51
C PHE A 89 -11.35 -18.97 21.57
N PRO A 90 -11.24 -18.34 22.75
CA PRO A 90 -11.32 -16.90 22.87
C PRO A 90 -10.19 -16.31 22.01
N PHE A 91 -10.53 -15.43 21.09
CA PHE A 91 -9.60 -14.72 20.23
C PHE A 91 -8.66 -13.91 21.13
N GLY A 92 -7.42 -14.32 21.22
CA GLY A 92 -6.37 -13.45 21.73
C GLY A 92 -6.35 -12.20 20.85
N ARG A 93 -6.54 -11.02 21.45
CA ARG A 93 -6.36 -9.74 20.76
C ARG A 93 -4.92 -9.70 20.29
N GLY A 94 -4.68 -9.49 18.99
CA GLY A 94 -3.34 -9.30 18.48
C GLY A 94 -2.73 -8.02 19.07
N LEU A 95 -1.41 -7.88 19.05
CA LEU A 95 -0.72 -6.69 19.53
C LEU A 95 -1.31 -5.40 18.95
N PHE A 96 -1.74 -5.43 17.70
CA PHE A 96 -2.35 -4.29 17.01
C PHE A 96 -3.80 -4.01 17.42
N ASP A 97 -4.44 -4.92 18.14
CA ASP A 97 -5.76 -4.75 18.74
C ASP A 97 -5.66 -4.37 20.22
N ASP A 98 -4.45 -4.34 20.79
CA ASP A 98 -4.17 -3.93 22.15
C ASP A 98 -4.20 -2.39 22.25
N GLU A 99 -5.16 -1.88 23.02
CA GLU A 99 -5.37 -0.43 23.19
C GLU A 99 -4.19 0.25 23.87
N ASP A 100 -3.53 -0.43 24.82
CA ASP A 100 -2.37 0.11 25.53
C ASP A 100 -1.15 0.21 24.61
N PHE A 101 -0.96 -0.80 23.74
CA PHE A 101 0.08 -0.74 22.71
C PHE A 101 -0.20 0.35 21.68
N GLN A 102 -1.44 0.46 21.20
CA GLN A 102 -1.84 1.51 20.26
C GLN A 102 -1.61 2.91 20.84
N ARG A 103 -2.00 3.11 22.10
CA ARG A 103 -1.75 4.37 22.82
C ARG A 103 -0.25 4.65 22.94
N SER A 104 0.52 3.64 23.35
CA SER A 104 1.97 3.76 23.48
C SER A 104 2.63 4.14 22.16
N LEU A 105 2.20 3.51 21.04
CA LEU A 105 2.70 3.84 19.72
C LEU A 105 2.41 5.29 19.34
N ILE A 106 1.22 5.79 19.60
CA ILE A 106 0.87 7.19 19.29
C ILE A 106 1.66 8.15 20.16
N VAL A 107 1.87 7.85 21.45
CA VAL A 107 2.72 8.64 22.34
C VAL A 107 4.17 8.72 21.80
N GLU A 108 4.76 7.58 21.38
CA GLU A 108 6.10 7.56 20.81
C GLU A 108 6.20 8.40 19.53
N LEU A 109 5.16 8.42 18.76
CA LEU A 109 5.11 9.11 17.48
C LEU A 109 4.79 10.61 17.64
N PHE A 110 3.97 11.04 18.60
CA PHE A 110 3.56 12.43 18.82
C PHE A 110 4.43 13.17 19.83
N ASP A 111 4.62 12.56 20.98
CA ASP A 111 5.29 13.22 22.11
C ASP A 111 6.80 12.97 22.11
N GLY A 112 7.25 12.04 21.25
CA GLY A 112 8.66 11.71 20.99
C GLY A 112 9.08 10.33 21.48
N LEU A 113 10.13 9.81 20.87
CA LEU A 113 10.65 8.46 21.17
C LEU A 113 11.08 8.32 22.63
N GLY A 114 10.64 7.25 23.26
CA GLY A 114 10.94 6.92 24.67
C GLY A 114 9.95 7.50 25.69
N LYS A 115 8.90 8.18 25.24
CA LYS A 115 7.91 8.80 26.12
C LYS A 115 6.82 7.85 26.62
N SER A 116 6.53 6.79 25.89
CA SER A 116 5.51 5.82 26.32
C SER A 116 5.98 4.83 27.39
N GLY A 117 7.29 4.65 27.52
CA GLY A 117 7.88 3.58 28.34
C GLY A 117 7.74 2.17 27.75
N ASN A 118 7.09 2.00 26.60
CA ASN A 118 6.92 0.71 25.93
C ASN A 118 8.01 0.50 24.87
N PRO A 119 8.96 -0.44 25.07
CA PRO A 119 10.10 -0.64 24.17
C PRO A 119 9.69 -1.10 22.77
N ASP A 120 8.60 -1.84 22.66
CA ASP A 120 8.12 -2.37 21.39
C ASP A 120 7.40 -1.31 20.56
N ALA A 121 6.60 -0.48 21.22
CA ALA A 121 6.00 0.69 20.61
C ALA A 121 7.08 1.66 20.11
N ARG A 122 8.14 1.87 20.92
CA ARG A 122 9.30 2.68 20.51
C ARG A 122 10.02 2.13 19.30
N LYS A 123 10.29 0.80 19.23
CA LYS A 123 10.94 0.17 18.07
C LYS A 123 10.11 0.37 16.81
N LEU A 124 8.80 0.16 16.90
CA LEU A 124 7.89 0.35 15.76
C LEU A 124 7.84 1.82 15.34
N ALA A 125 7.73 2.74 16.29
CA ALA A 125 7.71 4.17 16.01
C ALA A 125 8.99 4.64 15.30
N ASP A 126 10.16 4.19 15.76
CA ASP A 126 11.45 4.52 15.13
C ASP A 126 11.49 4.02 13.66
N ALA A 127 11.05 2.79 13.40
CA ALA A 127 10.99 2.25 12.05
C ALA A 127 10.02 3.03 11.14
N ILE A 128 8.86 3.41 11.67
CA ILE A 128 7.87 4.25 10.96
C ILE A 128 8.47 5.61 10.61
N LEU A 129 9.12 6.26 11.57
CA LEU A 129 9.72 7.58 11.36
C LEU A 129 10.87 7.54 10.36
N LYS A 130 11.72 6.51 10.40
CA LYS A 130 12.79 6.28 9.42
C LYS A 130 12.23 6.12 8.01
N GLU A 131 11.21 5.25 7.86
CA GLU A 131 10.60 4.99 6.56
C GLU A 131 9.92 6.22 5.98
N LYS A 132 9.20 6.97 6.80
CA LYS A 132 8.59 8.24 6.38
C LYS A 132 9.63 9.27 5.98
N ARG A 133 10.73 9.37 6.71
CA ARG A 133 11.83 10.30 6.39
C ARG A 133 12.48 9.96 5.05
N ASP A 134 12.72 8.68 4.79
CA ASP A 134 13.23 8.22 3.48
C ASP A 134 12.29 8.63 2.33
N MET A 135 10.99 8.36 2.48
CA MET A 135 10.00 8.74 1.46
C MET A 135 9.92 10.25 1.25
N ILE A 136 9.95 11.05 2.31
CA ILE A 136 9.94 12.52 2.21
C ILE A 136 11.21 13.02 1.51
N ASN A 137 12.37 12.49 1.84
CA ASN A 137 13.62 12.83 1.16
C ASN A 137 13.55 12.50 -0.34
N LYS A 138 12.99 11.35 -0.71
CA LYS A 138 12.77 10.96 -2.11
C LYS A 138 11.76 11.90 -2.81
N LEU A 139 10.69 12.31 -2.14
CA LEU A 139 9.73 13.30 -2.68
C LEU A 139 10.38 14.67 -2.89
N GLN A 140 11.19 15.15 -1.94
CA GLN A 140 11.95 16.39 -2.09
C GLN A 140 12.95 16.29 -3.24
N ALA A 141 13.61 15.14 -3.38
CA ALA A 141 14.49 14.86 -4.51
C ALA A 141 13.75 14.91 -5.86
N GLU A 142 12.47 14.56 -5.93
CA GLU A 142 11.61 14.72 -7.11
C GLU A 142 11.07 16.16 -7.29
N GLY A 143 11.37 17.06 -6.37
CA GLY A 143 11.02 18.48 -6.48
C GLY A 143 9.71 18.86 -5.80
N VAL A 144 9.17 17.99 -4.94
CA VAL A 144 7.96 18.28 -4.15
C VAL A 144 8.33 19.19 -2.97
N PRO A 145 7.67 20.35 -2.78
CA PRO A 145 7.97 21.27 -1.69
C PRO A 145 7.34 20.80 -0.38
N ILE A 146 7.67 19.60 0.08
CA ILE A 146 7.22 19.05 1.35
C ILE A 146 8.27 19.28 2.41
N ARG A 147 7.86 19.66 3.64
CA ARG A 147 8.74 19.81 4.80
C ARG A 147 8.52 18.65 5.77
N TRP A 148 9.61 18.24 6.40
CA TRP A 148 9.50 17.36 7.55
C TRP A 148 8.86 18.12 8.72
N LEU A 149 7.89 17.49 9.37
CA LEU A 149 7.29 17.96 10.61
C LEU A 149 7.55 16.88 11.67
N ASP A 150 8.20 17.23 12.77
CA ASP A 150 8.61 16.28 13.80
C ASP A 150 7.43 15.52 14.42
N ASP A 151 6.25 16.14 14.52
CA ASP A 151 5.01 15.55 15.02
C ASP A 151 4.12 15.02 13.89
N HIS A 152 4.69 14.73 12.71
CA HIS A 152 3.95 14.30 11.53
C HIS A 152 3.71 12.80 11.51
N VAL A 153 2.86 12.34 12.41
CA VAL A 153 2.81 10.95 12.74
C VAL A 153 1.81 10.14 11.96
N THR A 154 0.63 10.64 11.74
CA THR A 154 -0.45 9.80 11.23
C THR A 154 -1.31 10.54 10.24
N THR A 155 -1.83 9.78 9.27
CA THR A 155 -2.97 10.23 8.49
C THR A 155 -4.18 10.28 9.40
N GLN A 156 -4.82 11.44 9.53
CA GLN A 156 -6.06 11.55 10.25
C GLN A 156 -7.17 10.88 9.44
N THR A 157 -7.87 9.95 10.05
CA THR A 157 -9.06 9.33 9.48
C THR A 157 -10.30 9.99 10.01
N HIS A 158 -11.33 10.14 9.17
CA HIS A 158 -12.58 10.78 9.52
C HIS A 158 -13.75 9.90 9.11
N ASP A 159 -14.62 9.57 10.05
CA ASP A 159 -15.91 8.96 9.76
C ASP A 159 -16.92 10.04 9.33
N ALA A 160 -17.01 10.25 8.02
CA ALA A 160 -17.90 11.25 7.45
C ALA A 160 -19.38 11.01 7.81
N ILE A 161 -19.80 9.75 8.02
CA ILE A 161 -21.17 9.39 8.38
C ILE A 161 -21.43 9.72 9.85
N ALA A 162 -20.51 9.34 10.75
CA ALA A 162 -20.63 9.67 12.16
C ALA A 162 -20.67 11.20 12.34
N ILE A 163 -19.74 11.92 11.70
CA ILE A 163 -19.66 13.38 11.75
C ILE A 163 -20.93 14.04 11.14
N SER A 164 -21.50 13.47 10.07
CA SER A 164 -22.71 14.03 9.45
C SER A 164 -23.98 13.97 10.34
N LYS A 165 -23.97 13.14 11.37
CA LYS A 165 -25.07 13.00 12.33
C LYS A 165 -25.02 14.03 13.47
N ILE A 166 -23.91 14.73 13.61
CA ILE A 166 -23.63 15.68 14.68
C ILE A 166 -23.78 17.09 14.10
N LYS A 167 -24.27 18.04 14.89
CA LYS A 167 -24.33 19.45 14.48
C LYS A 167 -22.92 20.04 14.43
N VAL A 168 -22.70 20.98 13.54
CA VAL A 168 -21.38 21.60 13.35
C VAL A 168 -20.88 22.29 14.62
N GLU A 169 -21.78 22.93 15.35
CA GLU A 169 -21.45 23.61 16.62
C GLU A 169 -20.96 22.62 17.66
N GLU A 170 -21.64 21.50 17.85
CA GLU A 170 -21.28 20.43 18.78
C GLU A 170 -19.93 19.81 18.41
N TRP A 171 -19.69 19.58 17.09
CA TRP A 171 -18.41 19.07 16.63
C TRP A 171 -17.28 20.06 16.90
N ILE A 172 -17.49 21.35 16.64
CA ILE A 172 -16.51 22.43 16.92
C ILE A 172 -16.18 22.50 18.41
N GLU A 173 -17.20 22.51 19.28
CA GLU A 173 -17.02 22.52 20.73
C GLU A 173 -16.20 21.33 21.22
N THR A 174 -16.44 20.16 20.63
CA THR A 174 -15.72 18.93 21.01
C THR A 174 -14.27 18.93 20.58
N ILE A 175 -13.97 19.39 19.34
CA ILE A 175 -12.62 19.26 18.79
C ILE A 175 -11.70 20.44 19.11
N LYS A 176 -12.24 21.65 19.22
CA LYS A 176 -11.44 22.88 19.42
C LYS A 176 -10.52 22.82 20.63
N PRO A 177 -10.90 22.21 21.78
CA PRO A 177 -10.02 21.99 22.91
C PRO A 177 -8.89 20.98 22.69
N LEU A 178 -9.02 20.10 21.67
CA LEU A 178 -8.06 19.08 21.36
C LEU A 178 -6.94 19.57 20.40
N LEU A 179 -7.13 20.77 19.84
CA LEU A 179 -6.25 21.29 18.79
C LEU A 179 -5.15 22.19 19.35
N ASP A 180 -3.94 22.03 18.80
CA ASP A 180 -2.89 23.04 18.90
C ASP A 180 -3.34 24.29 18.13
N LYS A 181 -3.69 25.33 18.91
CA LYS A 181 -4.24 26.57 18.36
C LYS A 181 -3.25 27.31 17.48
N ASN A 182 -1.97 27.27 17.81
CA ASN A 182 -0.93 27.99 17.08
C ASN A 182 -0.63 27.35 15.72
N ARG A 183 -0.75 26.03 15.63
CA ARG A 183 -0.50 25.28 14.40
C ARG A 183 -1.74 25.12 13.51
N THR A 184 -2.92 25.05 14.13
CA THR A 184 -4.18 24.83 13.40
C THR A 184 -4.72 26.13 12.82
N PHE A 185 -4.62 27.23 13.56
CA PHE A 185 -5.26 28.50 13.17
C PHE A 185 -4.23 29.53 12.74
N THR A 186 -4.51 30.22 11.65
CA THR A 186 -3.74 31.36 11.17
C THR A 186 -4.14 32.67 11.85
N SER A 187 -5.30 32.68 12.53
CA SER A 187 -5.87 33.84 13.22
C SER A 187 -6.16 33.51 14.69
N SER A 188 -5.90 34.46 15.58
CA SER A 188 -6.30 34.39 16.98
C SER A 188 -7.77 34.75 17.23
N ASP A 189 -8.46 35.29 16.22
CA ASP A 189 -9.87 35.65 16.29
C ASP A 189 -10.75 34.38 16.41
N PRO A 190 -11.54 34.24 17.50
CA PRO A 190 -12.40 33.08 17.71
C PRO A 190 -13.44 32.87 16.61
N VAL A 191 -13.93 33.95 15.98
CA VAL A 191 -14.92 33.87 14.89
C VAL A 191 -14.28 33.22 13.68
N LYS A 192 -13.12 33.70 13.24
CA LYS A 192 -12.37 33.14 12.11
C LYS A 192 -11.93 31.69 12.35
N GLN A 193 -11.60 31.33 13.59
CA GLN A 193 -11.29 29.94 13.98
C GLN A 193 -12.52 29.04 13.79
N ASN A 194 -13.72 29.50 14.19
CA ASN A 194 -14.95 28.74 14.02
C ASN A 194 -15.34 28.61 12.54
N GLU A 195 -15.22 29.67 11.76
CA GLU A 195 -15.43 29.63 10.31
C GLU A 195 -14.51 28.61 9.61
N PHE A 196 -13.25 28.58 10.00
CA PHE A 196 -12.29 27.57 9.51
C PHE A 196 -12.74 26.15 9.86
N LEU A 197 -13.09 25.89 11.13
CA LEU A 197 -13.56 24.58 11.58
C LEU A 197 -14.87 24.15 10.91
N GLU A 198 -15.78 25.09 10.66
CA GLU A 198 -17.00 24.84 9.90
C GLU A 198 -16.69 24.42 8.46
N ALA A 199 -15.74 25.07 7.80
CA ALA A 199 -15.29 24.70 6.47
C ALA A 199 -14.64 23.29 6.46
N VAL A 200 -13.84 22.94 7.48
CA VAL A 200 -13.27 21.59 7.64
C VAL A 200 -14.38 20.56 7.85
N TYR A 201 -15.35 20.83 8.72
CA TYR A 201 -16.49 19.96 8.95
C TYR A 201 -17.27 19.68 7.66
N ASN A 202 -17.59 20.72 6.90
CA ASN A 202 -18.33 20.59 5.63
C ASN A 202 -17.53 19.78 4.58
N ASN A 203 -16.21 19.95 4.55
CA ASN A 203 -15.33 19.14 3.71
C ASN A 203 -15.37 17.66 4.08
N ILE A 204 -15.22 17.34 5.35
CA ILE A 204 -15.27 15.96 5.83
C ILE A 204 -16.64 15.34 5.52
N LYS A 205 -17.71 16.07 5.83
CA LYS A 205 -19.09 15.63 5.60
C LYS A 205 -19.40 15.37 4.13
N SER A 206 -18.82 16.15 3.21
CA SER A 206 -19.02 15.97 1.77
C SER A 206 -18.27 14.77 1.21
N GLY A 207 -17.32 14.20 1.95
CA GLY A 207 -16.41 13.14 1.48
C GLY A 207 -15.41 13.64 0.42
N LYS A 208 -15.45 14.93 0.08
CA LYS A 208 -14.55 15.51 -0.93
C LYS A 208 -13.26 15.97 -0.25
N ARG A 209 -12.14 15.48 -0.76
CA ARG A 209 -10.82 15.99 -0.37
C ARG A 209 -10.50 17.34 -1.02
N LYS A 210 -11.44 18.28 -0.94
CA LYS A 210 -11.08 19.64 -1.28
C LYS A 210 -10.19 20.16 -0.16
N SER A 211 -8.94 20.57 -0.53
CA SER A 211 -8.24 21.50 0.33
C SER A 211 -9.20 22.64 0.61
N VAL A 212 -9.51 22.90 1.88
CA VAL A 212 -10.09 24.20 2.22
C VAL A 212 -9.06 25.19 1.73
N GLU A 213 -9.38 25.92 0.67
CA GLU A 213 -8.56 27.06 0.30
C GLU A 213 -8.50 27.90 1.58
N LEU A 214 -7.33 27.86 2.23
CA LEU A 214 -6.99 28.94 3.12
C LEU A 214 -7.17 30.18 2.25
N VAL A 215 -8.19 30.97 2.54
CA VAL A 215 -8.36 32.28 1.96
C VAL A 215 -7.16 33.07 2.42
N THR A 216 -6.04 32.83 1.78
CA THR A 216 -4.92 33.75 1.80
C THR A 216 -5.33 34.85 0.86
N ASP A 217 -5.26 36.07 1.32
CA ASP A 217 -5.55 37.32 0.62
C ASP A 217 -4.76 37.54 -0.69
N SER A 218 -4.06 36.53 -1.17
CA SER A 218 -3.33 36.51 -2.43
C SER A 218 -4.15 35.77 -3.49
N GLY A 219 -4.92 36.51 -4.25
CA GLY A 219 -5.78 36.09 -5.36
C GLY A 219 -5.06 35.43 -6.54
N GLN A 220 -4.31 34.38 -6.32
CA GLN A 220 -3.81 33.48 -7.36
C GLN A 220 -4.49 32.10 -7.22
N GLY A 221 -5.64 31.98 -7.89
CA GLY A 221 -6.37 30.74 -8.04
C GLY A 221 -5.65 29.76 -8.95
N GLY A 222 -4.72 28.96 -8.37
CA GLY A 222 -4.17 27.78 -8.99
C GLY A 222 -4.71 26.54 -8.25
N ARG A 223 -5.06 25.46 -8.99
CA ARG A 223 -5.34 24.16 -8.36
C ARG A 223 -4.16 23.76 -7.49
N PRO A 224 -4.37 23.33 -6.23
CA PRO A 224 -3.25 22.92 -5.38
C PRO A 224 -2.57 21.70 -6.00
N SER A 225 -1.25 21.74 -6.12
CA SER A 225 -0.47 20.58 -6.57
C SER A 225 -0.59 19.44 -5.57
N LEU A 226 -0.35 18.20 -5.99
CA LEU A 226 -0.34 17.04 -5.09
C LEU A 226 0.61 17.29 -3.91
N GLY A 227 1.76 17.94 -4.14
CA GLY A 227 2.70 18.35 -3.10
C GLY A 227 2.11 19.36 -2.12
N SER A 228 1.32 20.34 -2.61
CA SER A 228 0.61 21.28 -1.73
C SER A 228 -0.54 20.61 -0.97
N THR A 229 -1.22 19.64 -1.61
CA THR A 229 -2.26 18.83 -0.98
C THR A 229 -1.66 17.93 0.12
N MET A 230 -0.48 17.35 -0.11
CA MET A 230 0.24 16.58 0.90
C MET A 230 0.73 17.45 2.06
N SER A 231 1.14 18.67 1.78
CA SER A 231 1.56 19.66 2.78
C SER A 231 0.37 20.28 3.51
N ALA A 232 -0.73 20.55 2.80
CA ALA A 232 -1.95 21.16 3.32
C ALA A 232 -2.94 20.13 3.90
N SER A 233 -2.68 18.83 3.77
CA SER A 233 -3.63 17.78 4.19
C SER A 233 -3.84 17.70 5.69
N ARG A 234 -3.03 18.39 6.52
CA ARG A 234 -3.28 18.58 7.94
C ARG A 234 -3.87 19.95 8.22
N GLN A 235 -5.16 19.97 8.19
CA GLN A 235 -5.91 21.14 8.63
C GLN A 235 -6.11 21.15 10.16
N LEU A 236 -6.07 19.96 10.79
CA LEU A 236 -6.24 19.82 12.24
C LEU A 236 -4.92 19.32 12.84
N HIS A 237 -4.27 20.15 13.64
CA HIS A 237 -3.11 19.78 14.44
C HIS A 237 -3.56 19.54 15.88
N PHE A 238 -3.32 18.34 16.41
CA PHE A 238 -3.68 18.02 17.80
C PHE A 238 -2.59 18.46 18.75
N GLU A 239 -2.97 18.80 19.96
CA GLU A 239 -2.07 19.32 20.97
C GLU A 239 -1.05 18.27 21.45
N ASN A 240 -1.52 17.01 21.58
CA ASN A 240 -0.73 15.89 22.06
C ASN A 240 -1.33 14.54 21.61
N ALA A 241 -0.67 13.45 21.98
CA ALA A 241 -1.11 12.09 21.65
C ALA A 241 -2.52 11.78 22.17
N ASP A 242 -2.84 12.16 23.41
CA ASP A 242 -4.15 11.88 24.02
C ASP A 242 -5.29 12.64 23.29
N ALA A 243 -5.04 13.86 22.87
CA ALA A 243 -5.99 14.63 22.07
C ALA A 243 -6.29 13.97 20.73
N TRP A 244 -5.24 13.47 20.05
CA TRP A 244 -5.40 12.72 18.81
C TRP A 244 -6.17 11.42 19.02
N ILE A 245 -5.83 10.65 20.06
CA ILE A 245 -6.51 9.39 20.39
C ILE A 245 -7.98 9.63 20.67
N LYS A 246 -8.30 10.67 21.47
CA LYS A 246 -9.68 11.03 21.78
C LYS A 246 -10.47 11.39 20.53
N TYR A 247 -9.88 12.18 19.62
CA TYR A 247 -10.51 12.49 18.34
C TYR A 247 -10.74 11.22 17.52
N ASN A 248 -9.73 10.35 17.40
CA ASN A 248 -9.81 9.13 16.62
C ASN A 248 -10.87 8.15 17.16
N GLN A 249 -11.04 8.07 18.47
CA GLN A 249 -12.09 7.28 19.11
C GLN A 249 -13.49 7.81 18.80
N LEU A 250 -13.68 9.13 18.73
CA LEU A 250 -14.97 9.76 18.48
C LEU A 250 -15.33 9.77 16.98
N TYR A 251 -14.36 10.09 16.13
CA TYR A 251 -14.58 10.46 14.74
C TYR A 251 -13.69 9.75 13.74
N GLY A 252 -12.77 8.87 14.16
CA GLY A 252 -11.95 8.06 13.29
C GLY A 252 -12.67 6.78 12.85
N HIS A 253 -12.30 6.26 11.70
CA HIS A 253 -12.84 4.99 11.18
C HIS A 253 -11.83 3.83 11.28
N SER A 254 -10.63 4.04 11.77
CA SER A 254 -9.59 3.03 11.91
C SER A 254 -8.87 3.16 13.25
N ASN A 255 -8.29 2.05 13.72
CA ASN A 255 -7.47 2.10 14.91
C ASN A 255 -6.12 2.82 14.64
N ALA A 256 -5.37 3.11 15.70
CA ALA A 256 -4.14 3.88 15.61
C ALA A 256 -3.09 3.25 14.67
N VAL A 257 -2.86 1.95 14.79
CA VAL A 257 -1.89 1.22 13.96
C VAL A 257 -2.31 1.24 12.49
N GLN A 258 -3.60 0.98 12.22
CA GLN A 258 -4.15 1.04 10.85
C GLN A 258 -3.97 2.44 10.25
N SER A 259 -4.26 3.50 11.00
CA SER A 259 -4.08 4.88 10.55
C SER A 259 -2.64 5.19 10.18
N VAL A 260 -1.68 4.71 10.97
CA VAL A 260 -0.25 4.87 10.70
C VAL A 260 0.18 4.15 9.42
N ILE A 261 -0.21 2.88 9.28
CA ILE A 261 0.14 2.07 8.08
C ILE A 261 -0.50 2.66 6.83
N GLN A 262 -1.77 3.06 6.87
CA GLN A 262 -2.40 3.77 5.77
C GLN A 262 -1.66 5.06 5.37
N GLY A 263 -1.07 5.75 6.34
CA GLY A 263 -0.22 6.92 6.09
C GLY A 263 1.04 6.56 5.29
N ILE A 264 1.68 5.43 5.60
CA ILE A 264 2.83 4.92 4.85
C ILE A 264 2.41 4.52 3.43
N GLU A 265 1.32 3.78 3.30
CA GLU A 265 0.79 3.34 2.01
C GLU A 265 0.48 4.52 1.08
N ARG A 266 -0.23 5.54 1.57
CA ARG A 266 -0.56 6.74 0.80
C ARG A 266 0.67 7.54 0.37
N LEU A 267 1.64 7.67 1.27
CA LEU A 267 2.89 8.37 0.96
C LEU A 267 3.70 7.60 -0.10
N SER A 268 3.71 6.27 -0.02
CA SER A 268 4.31 5.39 -1.02
C SER A 268 3.64 5.53 -2.38
N ASP A 269 2.30 5.48 -2.43
CA ASP A 269 1.54 5.64 -3.67
C ASP A 269 1.80 6.98 -4.35
N SER A 270 1.84 8.05 -3.55
CA SER A 270 2.13 9.39 -4.04
C SER A 270 3.56 9.49 -4.58
N LEU A 271 4.53 8.87 -3.91
CA LEU A 271 5.92 8.85 -4.37
C LEU A 271 6.04 8.15 -5.73
N GLU A 272 5.41 6.99 -5.92
CA GLU A 272 5.49 6.27 -7.19
C GLU A 272 4.81 7.03 -8.34
N LEU A 273 3.70 7.69 -8.09
CA LEU A 273 3.05 8.55 -9.06
C LEU A 273 3.94 9.75 -9.44
N ILE A 274 4.55 10.38 -8.45
CA ILE A 274 5.44 11.54 -8.64
C ILE A 274 6.74 11.13 -9.35
N LYS A 275 7.30 9.97 -9.08
CA LYS A 275 8.46 9.45 -9.82
C LYS A 275 8.19 9.39 -11.33
N VAL A 276 6.96 9.12 -11.75
CA VAL A 276 6.57 9.00 -13.16
C VAL A 276 6.11 10.34 -13.73
N MET A 277 5.19 11.02 -13.06
CA MET A 277 4.50 12.20 -13.59
C MET A 277 5.13 13.53 -13.17
N GLY A 278 6.07 13.52 -12.20
CA GLY A 278 6.68 14.72 -11.62
C GLY A 278 5.90 15.28 -10.44
N ALA A 279 6.38 16.39 -9.89
CA ALA A 279 5.88 17.00 -8.65
C ALA A 279 4.41 17.48 -8.72
N ASP A 280 3.89 17.66 -9.91
CA ASP A 280 2.48 18.01 -10.16
C ASP A 280 1.87 17.03 -11.18
N PRO A 281 1.44 15.83 -10.73
CA PRO A 281 0.88 14.81 -11.60
C PRO A 281 -0.40 15.25 -12.32
N ASP A 282 -1.28 16.00 -11.64
CA ASP A 282 -2.54 16.47 -12.22
C ASP A 282 -2.29 17.45 -13.38
N ALA A 283 -1.40 18.42 -13.18
CA ALA A 283 -1.04 19.36 -14.24
C ALA A 283 -0.37 18.64 -15.42
N SER A 284 0.50 17.66 -15.14
CA SER A 284 1.14 16.84 -16.19
C SER A 284 0.12 16.05 -16.99
N PHE A 285 -0.83 15.43 -16.30
CA PHE A 285 -1.89 14.64 -16.93
C PHE A 285 -2.84 15.49 -17.77
N GLU A 286 -3.35 16.63 -17.25
CA GLU A 286 -4.20 17.54 -18.01
C GLU A 286 -3.46 18.12 -19.22
N ARG A 287 -2.16 18.42 -19.10
CA ARG A 287 -1.32 18.84 -20.21
C ARG A 287 -1.25 17.77 -21.31
N LEU A 288 -1.07 16.49 -20.95
CA LEU A 288 -1.05 15.37 -21.90
C LEU A 288 -2.40 15.19 -22.58
N LEU A 289 -3.52 15.33 -21.85
CA LEU A 289 -4.86 15.28 -22.42
C LEU A 289 -5.15 16.43 -23.40
N ASN A 290 -4.63 17.63 -23.11
CA ASN A 290 -4.85 18.79 -23.95
C ASN A 290 -3.94 18.83 -25.18
N ARG A 291 -2.69 18.34 -25.05
CA ARG A 291 -1.74 18.25 -26.17
C ARG A 291 -2.17 17.22 -27.22
N ASN A 292 -2.77 16.13 -26.79
CA ASN A 292 -3.20 15.05 -27.65
C ASN A 292 -4.73 15.10 -27.82
N SER A 293 -5.22 15.15 -29.05
CA SER A 293 -6.65 15.28 -29.36
C SER A 293 -7.40 13.94 -29.17
N PHE A 294 -7.40 13.39 -27.96
CA PHE A 294 -8.13 12.17 -27.63
C PHE A 294 -9.64 12.34 -27.79
N GLU A 295 -10.31 11.25 -28.17
CA GLU A 295 -11.78 11.23 -28.26
C GLU A 295 -12.42 11.38 -26.86
N PRO A 296 -13.66 11.87 -26.76
CA PRO A 296 -14.34 12.07 -25.46
C PRO A 296 -14.43 10.81 -24.59
N LEU A 297 -14.57 9.62 -25.21
CA LEU A 297 -14.60 8.34 -24.49
C LEU A 297 -13.22 8.01 -23.93
N GLU A 298 -12.15 8.15 -24.72
CA GLU A 298 -10.77 7.93 -24.28
C GLU A 298 -10.38 8.86 -23.14
N LYS A 299 -10.73 10.15 -23.25
CA LYS A 299 -10.50 11.12 -22.16
C LYS A 299 -11.20 10.71 -20.86
N ARG A 300 -12.44 10.20 -20.93
CA ARG A 300 -13.17 9.72 -19.74
C ARG A 300 -12.51 8.50 -19.13
N MET A 301 -12.09 7.52 -19.96
CA MET A 301 -11.35 6.33 -19.50
C MET A 301 -10.04 6.73 -18.81
N LEU A 302 -9.22 7.53 -19.47
CA LEU A 302 -7.94 8.00 -18.92
C LEU A 302 -8.11 8.80 -17.61
N LYS A 303 -9.16 9.62 -17.51
CA LYS A 303 -9.49 10.32 -16.25
C LYS A 303 -9.91 9.35 -15.15
N SER A 304 -10.66 8.30 -15.47
CA SER A 304 -11.01 7.25 -14.51
C SER A 304 -9.77 6.51 -14.00
N GLU A 305 -8.85 6.18 -14.91
CA GLU A 305 -7.59 5.51 -14.57
C GLU A 305 -6.67 6.43 -13.74
N MET A 306 -6.59 7.72 -14.08
CA MET A 306 -5.86 8.69 -13.26
C MET A 306 -6.46 8.80 -11.86
N ASN A 307 -7.80 8.80 -11.74
CA ASN A 307 -8.48 8.79 -10.45
C ASN A 307 -8.16 7.52 -9.63
N GLN A 308 -7.94 6.38 -10.27
CA GLN A 308 -7.51 5.15 -9.57
C GLN A 308 -6.12 5.34 -8.95
N VAL A 309 -5.14 5.78 -9.74
CA VAL A 309 -3.76 5.90 -9.24
C VAL A 309 -3.54 7.07 -8.27
N THR A 310 -4.40 8.09 -8.32
CA THR A 310 -4.40 9.17 -7.32
C THR A 310 -5.19 8.84 -6.07
N GLY A 311 -6.01 7.79 -6.11
CA GLY A 311 -6.95 7.44 -5.05
C GLY A 311 -8.26 8.23 -5.09
N ALA A 312 -8.43 9.16 -6.04
CA ALA A 312 -9.64 9.97 -6.17
C ALA A 312 -10.88 9.13 -6.58
N ALA A 313 -10.68 7.99 -7.22
CA ALA A 313 -11.76 7.04 -7.53
C ALA A 313 -12.47 6.50 -6.27
N PHE A 314 -11.80 6.54 -5.13
CA PHE A 314 -12.32 6.10 -3.84
C PHE A 314 -12.93 7.25 -3.02
N GLU A 315 -12.95 8.48 -3.57
CA GLU A 315 -13.67 9.60 -2.96
C GLU A 315 -15.17 9.47 -3.24
N VAL A 316 -15.94 9.42 -2.17
CA VAL A 316 -17.36 9.11 -2.25
C VAL A 316 -18.19 10.38 -2.38
N ASP A 317 -18.78 10.59 -3.55
CA ASP A 317 -19.87 11.55 -3.72
C ASP A 317 -21.17 10.94 -3.17
N GLY A 318 -21.55 11.35 -1.97
CA GLY A 318 -22.78 10.91 -1.32
C GLY A 318 -22.64 9.64 -0.48
N PRO A 319 -22.15 9.76 0.78
CA PRO A 319 -21.88 8.61 1.66
C PRO A 319 -23.08 7.68 1.88
N LYS A 320 -24.32 8.19 1.79
CA LYS A 320 -25.52 7.36 1.91
C LYS A 320 -25.74 6.43 0.71
N LEU A 321 -25.56 6.93 -0.52
CA LEU A 321 -25.73 6.12 -1.74
C LEU A 321 -24.65 5.04 -1.83
N HIS A 322 -23.41 5.39 -1.48
CA HIS A 322 -22.30 4.44 -1.43
C HIS A 322 -22.58 3.29 -0.44
N LYS A 323 -23.15 3.58 0.71
CA LYS A 323 -23.57 2.58 1.70
C LYS A 323 -24.55 1.56 1.11
N TYR A 324 -25.55 2.00 0.35
CA TYR A 324 -26.51 1.10 -0.30
C TYR A 324 -25.86 0.25 -1.39
N THR A 325 -25.02 0.86 -2.23
CA THR A 325 -24.32 0.13 -3.30
C THR A 325 -23.33 -0.91 -2.75
N GLN A 326 -22.63 -0.61 -1.66
CA GLN A 326 -21.78 -1.59 -0.97
C GLN A 326 -22.58 -2.73 -0.33
N GLY A 327 -23.74 -2.44 0.28
CA GLY A 327 -24.62 -3.46 0.81
C GLY A 327 -25.09 -4.44 -0.28
N ILE A 328 -25.48 -3.91 -1.44
CA ILE A 328 -25.89 -4.73 -2.60
C ILE A 328 -24.69 -5.54 -3.13
N ALA A 329 -23.52 -4.92 -3.28
CA ALA A 329 -22.31 -5.61 -3.71
C ALA A 329 -21.90 -6.73 -2.74
N ALA A 330 -22.01 -6.51 -1.43
CA ALA A 330 -21.74 -7.53 -0.42
C ALA A 330 -22.70 -8.73 -0.55
N ILE A 331 -24.01 -8.49 -0.73
CA ILE A 331 -25.01 -9.55 -0.93
C ILE A 331 -24.76 -10.30 -2.24
N GLN A 332 -24.43 -9.58 -3.34
CA GLN A 332 -24.08 -10.20 -4.62
C GLN A 332 -22.80 -11.05 -4.51
N SER A 333 -21.79 -10.58 -3.77
CA SER A 333 -20.57 -11.33 -3.50
C SER A 333 -20.86 -12.62 -2.74
N LEU A 334 -21.69 -12.56 -1.69
CA LEU A 334 -22.09 -13.75 -0.95
C LEU A 334 -22.86 -14.76 -1.83
N SER A 335 -23.74 -14.28 -2.70
CA SER A 335 -24.55 -15.14 -3.55
C SER A 335 -23.75 -15.79 -4.69
N LYS A 336 -22.75 -15.08 -5.24
CA LYS A 336 -21.96 -15.56 -6.40
C LYS A 336 -20.73 -16.38 -5.98
N LEU A 337 -20.20 -16.17 -4.80
CA LEU A 337 -18.92 -16.74 -4.37
C LEU A 337 -19.04 -18.00 -3.52
N GLY A 338 -20.26 -18.52 -3.29
CA GLY A 338 -20.45 -19.80 -2.62
C GLY A 338 -19.73 -20.98 -3.31
N SER A 339 -19.51 -20.90 -4.61
CA SER A 339 -18.74 -21.88 -5.40
C SER A 339 -17.23 -21.55 -5.54
N ALA A 340 -16.77 -20.42 -5.05
CA ALA A 340 -15.38 -19.97 -5.22
C ALA A 340 -14.36 -20.90 -4.53
N ILE A 341 -14.78 -21.64 -3.50
CA ILE A 341 -13.93 -22.67 -2.88
C ILE A 341 -13.52 -23.73 -3.91
N PHE A 342 -14.44 -24.14 -4.77
CA PHE A 342 -14.12 -25.15 -5.79
C PHE A 342 -13.21 -24.59 -6.87
N SER A 343 -13.34 -23.31 -7.22
CA SER A 343 -12.45 -22.67 -8.20
C SER A 343 -11.02 -22.45 -7.67
N SER A 344 -10.85 -22.23 -6.38
CA SER A 344 -9.52 -22.06 -5.75
C SER A 344 -8.68 -23.34 -5.72
N THR A 345 -9.26 -24.51 -5.97
CA THR A 345 -8.51 -25.76 -6.14
C THR A 345 -7.61 -25.76 -7.39
N THR A 346 -7.79 -24.81 -8.30
CA THR A 346 -6.93 -24.62 -9.49
C THR A 346 -5.66 -23.79 -9.19
N ASP A 347 -5.54 -23.15 -8.03
CA ASP A 347 -4.38 -22.33 -7.66
C ASP A 347 -3.02 -23.04 -7.85
N PRO A 348 -2.86 -24.34 -7.49
CA PRO A 348 -1.60 -25.06 -7.75
C PRO A 348 -1.22 -25.12 -9.23
N ILE A 349 -2.22 -25.14 -10.13
CA ILE A 349 -1.98 -25.18 -11.58
C ILE A 349 -1.38 -23.85 -12.03
N TYR A 350 -1.91 -22.73 -11.55
CA TYR A 350 -1.39 -21.40 -11.90
C TYR A 350 0.03 -21.21 -11.38
N VAL A 351 0.34 -21.64 -10.16
CA VAL A 351 1.70 -21.63 -9.62
C VAL A 351 2.63 -22.50 -10.49
N ALA A 352 2.19 -23.67 -10.91
CA ALA A 352 2.96 -24.54 -11.78
C ALA A 352 3.21 -23.93 -13.17
N PHE A 353 2.23 -23.24 -13.75
CA PHE A 353 2.41 -22.52 -15.02
C PHE A 353 3.42 -21.39 -14.89
N THR A 354 3.37 -20.62 -13.79
CA THR A 354 4.34 -19.55 -13.53
C THR A 354 5.76 -20.13 -13.41
N GLN A 355 5.95 -21.20 -12.66
CA GLN A 355 7.28 -21.87 -12.55
C GLN A 355 7.73 -22.49 -13.89
N HIS A 356 6.80 -23.03 -14.68
CA HIS A 356 7.11 -23.52 -16.01
C HIS A 356 7.57 -22.40 -16.94
N TYR A 357 6.94 -21.25 -16.85
CA TYR A 357 7.37 -20.04 -17.56
C TYR A 357 8.79 -19.60 -17.14
N HIS A 358 9.15 -19.83 -15.88
CA HIS A 358 10.50 -19.62 -15.35
C HIS A 358 11.51 -20.69 -15.80
N GLY A 359 11.12 -21.62 -16.66
CA GLY A 359 11.99 -22.67 -17.20
C GLY A 359 12.01 -23.97 -16.40
N LYS A 360 11.16 -24.13 -15.41
CA LYS A 360 11.02 -25.37 -14.63
C LYS A 360 10.14 -26.39 -15.36
N ASN A 361 10.29 -27.66 -15.03
CA ASN A 361 9.39 -28.70 -15.55
C ASN A 361 7.99 -28.55 -14.93
N PHE A 362 6.94 -28.50 -15.76
CA PHE A 362 5.57 -28.26 -15.32
C PHE A 362 5.09 -29.29 -14.28
N PHE A 363 5.33 -30.59 -14.52
CA PHE A 363 4.85 -31.62 -13.59
C PHE A 363 5.56 -31.58 -12.24
N THR A 364 6.86 -31.30 -12.22
CA THR A 364 7.62 -31.10 -10.99
C THR A 364 7.13 -29.85 -10.26
N SER A 365 6.85 -28.77 -10.98
CA SER A 365 6.32 -27.53 -10.45
C SER A 365 4.92 -27.72 -9.87
N TYR A 366 4.06 -28.47 -10.58
CA TYR A 366 2.71 -28.80 -10.09
C TYR A 366 2.78 -29.65 -8.80
N TYR A 367 3.62 -30.68 -8.80
CA TYR A 367 3.84 -31.50 -7.61
C TYR A 367 4.31 -30.65 -6.42
N ASN A 368 5.29 -29.77 -6.62
CA ASN A 368 5.79 -28.88 -5.59
C ASN A 368 4.73 -27.90 -5.11
N ALA A 369 3.97 -27.30 -6.01
CA ALA A 369 2.89 -26.40 -5.65
C ALA A 369 1.79 -27.09 -4.86
N PHE A 370 1.38 -28.28 -5.30
CA PHE A 370 0.31 -29.04 -4.64
C PHE A 370 0.77 -29.67 -3.32
N ILE A 371 1.89 -30.37 -3.32
CA ILE A 371 2.36 -31.12 -2.14
C ILE A 371 3.08 -30.21 -1.16
N ASN A 372 4.09 -29.45 -1.59
CA ASN A 372 4.93 -28.69 -0.67
C ASN A 372 4.27 -27.40 -0.20
N VAL A 373 3.56 -26.70 -1.07
CA VAL A 373 2.84 -25.47 -0.72
C VAL A 373 1.48 -25.78 -0.12
N GLY A 374 0.69 -26.64 -0.73
CA GLY A 374 -0.64 -27.00 -0.25
C GLY A 374 -0.61 -27.93 0.98
N VAL A 375 -0.39 -29.20 0.71
CA VAL A 375 -0.52 -30.27 1.75
C VAL A 375 0.63 -30.24 2.76
N GLY A 376 1.87 -29.99 2.29
CA GLY A 376 3.07 -30.02 3.14
C GLY A 376 3.06 -28.95 4.22
N ARG A 377 2.57 -27.75 3.91
CA ARG A 377 2.42 -26.68 4.92
C ARG A 377 1.40 -27.03 6.02
N PHE A 378 0.35 -27.76 5.65
CA PHE A 378 -0.64 -28.23 6.63
C PHE A 378 -0.05 -29.23 7.59
N LEU A 379 0.81 -30.13 7.11
CA LEU A 379 1.43 -31.20 7.89
C LEU A 379 2.68 -30.75 8.66
N GLN A 380 3.42 -29.74 8.17
CA GLN A 380 4.70 -29.29 8.73
C GLN A 380 4.62 -27.84 9.25
N ARG A 381 4.05 -27.65 10.44
CA ARG A 381 3.81 -26.34 11.04
C ARG A 381 5.07 -25.46 11.17
N ALA A 382 6.23 -26.03 11.51
CA ALA A 382 7.47 -25.27 11.65
C ALA A 382 7.92 -24.64 10.31
N LYS A 383 7.94 -25.44 9.24
CA LYS A 383 8.27 -24.94 7.89
C LYS A 383 7.27 -23.91 7.35
N SER A 384 5.98 -24.11 7.69
CA SER A 384 4.93 -23.14 7.35
C SER A 384 5.18 -21.78 7.98
N ARG A 385 5.72 -21.74 9.19
CA ARG A 385 6.02 -20.50 9.90
C ARG A 385 7.15 -19.70 9.26
N GLU A 386 8.23 -20.34 8.84
CA GLU A 386 9.32 -19.63 8.16
C GLU A 386 8.85 -19.00 6.86
N ILE A 387 7.99 -19.69 6.08
CA ILE A 387 7.38 -19.14 4.86
C ILE A 387 6.46 -17.97 5.18
N GLU A 388 5.67 -18.05 6.25
CA GLU A 388 4.82 -16.96 6.70
C GLU A 388 5.64 -15.71 7.09
N LEU A 389 6.73 -15.90 7.85
CA LEU A 389 7.63 -14.82 8.22
C LEU A 389 8.30 -14.20 6.98
N PHE A 390 8.72 -15.02 6.03
CA PHE A 390 9.24 -14.57 4.75
C PHE A 390 8.22 -13.73 3.98
N ALA A 391 7.00 -14.23 3.83
CA ALA A 391 5.93 -13.55 3.10
C ALA A 391 5.57 -12.19 3.74
N ARG A 392 5.58 -12.13 5.06
CA ARG A 392 5.38 -10.88 5.81
C ARG A 392 6.49 -9.85 5.54
N LYS A 393 7.74 -10.28 5.48
CA LYS A 393 8.85 -9.40 5.09
C LYS A 393 8.66 -8.84 3.67
N LEU A 394 8.10 -9.62 2.75
CA LEU A 394 7.70 -9.14 1.42
C LEU A 394 6.48 -8.21 1.43
N GLY A 395 5.83 -8.02 2.59
CA GLY A 395 4.61 -7.24 2.72
C GLY A 395 3.34 -8.00 2.32
N LEU A 396 3.41 -9.33 2.22
CA LEU A 396 2.26 -10.20 1.99
C LEU A 396 1.60 -10.59 3.33
N GLY A 397 0.30 -10.92 3.28
CA GLY A 397 -0.42 -11.40 4.46
C GLY A 397 -0.91 -10.31 5.42
N PHE A 398 -0.59 -9.03 5.17
CA PHE A 398 -1.09 -7.91 5.97
C PHE A 398 -2.48 -7.42 5.53
N ASP A 399 -2.92 -7.79 4.33
CA ASP A 399 -4.22 -7.39 3.78
C ASP A 399 -5.39 -7.80 4.71
N GLY A 400 -5.26 -8.95 5.40
CA GLY A 400 -6.22 -9.42 6.39
C GLY A 400 -6.14 -8.67 7.73
N VAL A 401 -4.96 -8.19 8.13
CA VAL A 401 -4.72 -7.46 9.38
C VAL A 401 -5.13 -6.01 9.23
N ILE A 402 -4.82 -5.45 8.09
CA ILE A 402 -5.10 -4.05 7.78
C ILE A 402 -6.55 -3.90 7.28
N GLY A 403 -7.26 -5.00 6.94
CA GLY A 403 -8.58 -5.04 6.28
C GLY A 403 -8.48 -4.60 4.81
N SER A 404 -9.43 -4.94 3.96
CA SER A 404 -9.39 -4.52 2.55
C SER A 404 -9.43 -2.99 2.43
N ALA A 405 -8.56 -2.39 1.61
CA ALA A 405 -8.50 -0.94 1.44
C ALA A 405 -9.84 -0.36 0.95
N ALA A 406 -10.55 -1.10 0.09
CA ALA A 406 -11.85 -0.70 -0.44
C ALA A 406 -12.95 -0.58 0.63
N GLY A 407 -12.95 -1.46 1.65
CA GLY A 407 -13.90 -1.36 2.75
C GLY A 407 -13.62 -0.23 3.74
N ARG A 408 -12.43 0.37 3.67
CA ARG A 408 -11.94 1.34 4.66
C ARG A 408 -12.25 2.78 4.31
N PHE A 409 -12.52 3.07 3.07
CA PHE A 409 -12.91 4.42 2.63
C PHE A 409 -14.40 4.70 2.81
N ALA A 410 -15.18 3.65 3.02
CA ALA A 410 -16.58 3.75 3.35
C ALA A 410 -16.72 3.81 4.86
N GLY A 411 -16.56 4.96 5.44
CA GLY A 411 -16.87 5.22 6.83
C GLY A 411 -18.28 4.77 7.19
N ALA A 412 -18.42 3.57 7.77
CA ALA A 412 -19.71 3.07 8.18
C ALA A 412 -19.57 2.24 9.45
N ARG A 413 -19.74 2.88 10.58
CA ARG A 413 -20.03 2.24 11.86
C ARG A 413 -21.47 1.70 11.96
N ASP A 414 -22.24 1.70 10.86
CA ASP A 414 -23.63 1.22 10.82
C ASP A 414 -23.76 0.04 9.86
N ASN A 415 -24.81 -0.71 9.93
CA ASN A 415 -25.31 -1.93 9.24
C ASN A 415 -24.51 -2.52 8.04
N THR A 416 -23.68 -1.73 7.33
CA THR A 416 -22.75 -2.20 6.29
C THR A 416 -21.52 -2.88 6.89
N GLU A 417 -21.09 -2.50 8.10
CA GLU A 417 -20.04 -3.25 8.83
C GLU A 417 -20.53 -4.66 9.16
N PHE A 418 -21.83 -4.80 9.47
CA PHE A 418 -22.44 -6.12 9.70
C PHE A 418 -22.41 -6.95 8.42
N LEU A 419 -22.79 -6.40 7.27
CA LEU A 419 -22.78 -7.12 6.00
C LEU A 419 -21.35 -7.41 5.52
N GLN A 420 -20.43 -6.49 5.63
CA GLN A 420 -19.02 -6.72 5.35
C GLN A 420 -18.39 -7.69 6.36
N GLY A 421 -18.73 -7.56 7.63
CA GLY A 421 -18.40 -8.51 8.67
C GLY A 421 -18.92 -9.91 8.35
N ALA A 422 -20.16 -10.02 7.85
CA ALA A 422 -20.76 -11.27 7.40
C ALA A 422 -20.03 -11.86 6.17
N VAL A 423 -19.66 -11.03 5.19
CA VAL A 423 -18.85 -11.43 4.02
C VAL A 423 -17.47 -11.91 4.46
N ASN A 424 -16.78 -11.14 5.28
CA ASN A 424 -15.46 -11.51 5.79
C ASN A 424 -15.52 -12.77 6.68
N ASN A 425 -16.54 -12.89 7.53
CA ASN A 425 -16.75 -14.08 8.34
C ASN A 425 -17.13 -15.29 7.48
N PHE A 426 -17.90 -15.10 6.41
CA PHE A 426 -18.22 -16.16 5.45
C PHE A 426 -16.93 -16.69 4.80
N PHE A 427 -16.09 -15.83 4.23
CA PHE A 427 -14.82 -16.25 3.62
C PHE A 427 -13.83 -16.83 4.63
N ARG A 428 -13.88 -16.37 5.86
CA ARG A 428 -13.06 -16.89 6.95
C ARG A 428 -13.56 -18.25 7.44
N LEU A 429 -14.87 -18.43 7.57
CA LEU A 429 -15.49 -19.68 8.02
C LEU A 429 -15.40 -20.79 6.95
N ASN A 430 -15.51 -20.44 5.68
CA ASN A 430 -15.36 -21.40 4.58
C ASN A 430 -13.89 -21.74 4.25
N GLY A 431 -12.92 -21.10 4.92
CA GLY A 431 -11.49 -21.37 4.75
C GLY A 431 -10.85 -20.77 3.50
N LEU A 432 -11.62 -20.11 2.61
CA LEU A 432 -11.12 -19.60 1.34
C LEU A 432 -10.03 -18.53 1.52
N SER A 433 -10.24 -17.58 2.45
CA SER A 433 -9.23 -16.57 2.76
C SER A 433 -7.92 -17.18 3.27
N GLY A 434 -8.02 -18.19 4.12
CA GLY A 434 -6.85 -18.93 4.61
C GLY A 434 -6.13 -19.68 3.49
N TRP A 435 -6.87 -20.34 2.61
CA TRP A 435 -6.35 -21.07 1.47
C TRP A 435 -5.63 -20.15 0.48
N THR A 436 -6.27 -19.08 0.05
CA THR A 436 -5.70 -18.10 -0.88
C THR A 436 -4.43 -17.45 -0.32
N ASN A 437 -4.46 -17.00 0.93
CA ASN A 437 -3.27 -16.44 1.58
C ASN A 437 -2.13 -17.46 1.66
N TRP A 438 -2.45 -18.70 1.96
CA TRP A 438 -1.48 -19.77 2.04
C TRP A 438 -0.77 -20.02 0.71
N TYR A 439 -1.53 -20.06 -0.38
CA TYR A 439 -0.95 -20.21 -1.72
C TYR A 439 -0.18 -18.98 -2.16
N ARG A 440 -0.61 -17.77 -1.84
CA ARG A 440 0.13 -16.53 -2.12
C ARG A 440 1.50 -16.51 -1.43
N GLU A 441 1.52 -16.83 -0.15
CA GLU A 441 2.77 -16.89 0.63
C GLU A 441 3.71 -17.98 0.08
N GLY A 442 3.17 -19.15 -0.21
CA GLY A 442 3.94 -20.26 -0.76
C GLY A 442 4.45 -20.00 -2.18
N SER A 443 3.62 -19.39 -3.03
CA SER A 443 4.00 -18.99 -4.39
C SER A 443 5.13 -17.96 -4.36
N ALA A 444 5.00 -16.92 -3.53
CA ALA A 444 6.05 -15.91 -3.37
C ALA A 444 7.38 -16.52 -2.88
N TYR A 445 7.30 -17.46 -1.94
CA TYR A 445 8.47 -18.19 -1.47
C TYR A 445 9.16 -18.99 -2.58
N LEU A 446 8.38 -19.74 -3.38
CA LEU A 446 8.92 -20.51 -4.50
C LEU A 446 9.54 -19.59 -5.56
N MET A 447 8.89 -18.48 -5.90
CA MET A 447 9.42 -17.50 -6.85
C MET A 447 10.73 -16.88 -6.37
N ALA A 448 10.80 -16.50 -5.09
CA ALA A 448 12.00 -15.90 -4.52
C ALA A 448 13.16 -16.92 -4.41
N SER A 449 12.85 -18.20 -4.17
CA SER A 449 13.85 -19.27 -4.19
C SER A 449 14.32 -19.57 -5.61
N ASP A 450 13.41 -19.67 -6.58
CA ASP A 450 13.73 -19.86 -8.00
C ASP A 450 14.60 -18.70 -8.52
N PHE A 451 14.30 -17.48 -8.10
CA PHE A 451 15.09 -16.30 -8.45
C PHE A 451 16.50 -16.38 -7.85
N ALA A 452 16.63 -16.74 -6.57
CA ALA A 452 17.92 -16.92 -5.92
C ALA A 452 18.76 -18.02 -6.58
N ASP A 453 18.13 -19.11 -7.00
CA ASP A 453 18.80 -20.18 -7.73
C ASP A 453 19.25 -19.73 -9.13
N ALA A 454 18.40 -18.97 -9.82
CA ALA A 454 18.71 -18.43 -11.14
C ALA A 454 19.93 -17.50 -11.11
N THR A 455 20.17 -16.77 -10.01
CA THR A 455 21.36 -15.90 -9.87
C THR A 455 22.69 -16.66 -9.81
N LYS A 456 22.66 -18.00 -9.70
CA LYS A 456 23.86 -18.85 -9.79
C LYS A 456 24.29 -19.11 -11.25
N MET A 457 23.42 -18.79 -12.21
CA MET A 457 23.65 -18.92 -13.66
C MET A 457 24.01 -17.56 -14.26
N ASN A 458 24.79 -17.60 -15.34
CA ASN A 458 25.02 -16.41 -16.15
C ASN A 458 23.77 -16.02 -16.92
N TRP A 459 23.67 -14.75 -17.34
CA TRP A 459 22.52 -14.25 -18.09
C TRP A 459 22.15 -15.10 -19.31
N ASP A 460 23.17 -15.52 -20.08
CA ASP A 460 22.96 -16.32 -21.31
C ASP A 460 22.53 -17.76 -21.05
N GLU A 461 22.78 -18.29 -19.84
CA GLU A 461 22.36 -19.62 -19.41
C GLU A 461 20.91 -19.67 -18.95
N LEU A 462 20.30 -18.51 -18.69
CA LEU A 462 18.90 -18.42 -18.29
C LEU A 462 17.97 -18.87 -19.44
N ALA A 463 16.88 -19.55 -19.07
CA ALA A 463 15.85 -19.92 -20.04
C ALA A 463 15.34 -18.65 -20.78
N PRO A 464 15.14 -18.72 -22.11
CA PRO A 464 14.68 -17.54 -22.89
C PRO A 464 13.39 -16.90 -22.37
N SER A 465 12.47 -17.70 -21.82
CA SER A 465 11.24 -17.20 -21.18
C SER A 465 11.57 -16.40 -19.90
N TYR A 466 12.53 -16.88 -19.13
CA TYR A 466 12.93 -16.22 -17.88
C TYR A 466 13.69 -14.92 -18.14
N ARG A 467 14.58 -14.89 -19.16
CA ARG A 467 15.22 -13.63 -19.59
C ARG A 467 14.18 -12.59 -20.02
N ARG A 468 13.20 -12.98 -20.86
CA ARG A 468 12.10 -12.08 -21.23
C ARG A 468 11.30 -11.57 -20.03
N LEU A 469 11.14 -12.41 -19.00
CA LEU A 469 10.52 -11.99 -17.75
C LEU A 469 11.37 -10.92 -17.07
N MET A 470 12.69 -11.14 -16.93
CA MET A 470 13.60 -10.16 -16.32
C MET A 470 13.59 -8.84 -17.08
N GLU A 471 13.74 -8.88 -18.41
CA GLU A 471 13.69 -7.70 -19.28
C GLU A 471 12.38 -6.92 -19.13
N ARG A 472 11.28 -7.64 -18.93
CA ARG A 472 9.98 -7.04 -18.65
C ARG A 472 10.02 -6.18 -17.37
N TYR A 473 10.76 -6.57 -16.34
CA TYR A 473 10.96 -5.80 -15.11
C TYR A 473 12.15 -4.84 -15.17
N GLY A 474 12.64 -4.57 -16.39
CA GLY A 474 13.77 -3.66 -16.61
C GLY A 474 15.07 -4.21 -16.01
N ILE A 475 15.15 -5.52 -15.80
CA ILE A 475 16.38 -6.21 -15.38
C ILE A 475 17.12 -6.64 -16.64
N THR A 476 18.32 -6.10 -16.83
CA THR A 476 19.19 -6.37 -17.99
C THR A 476 20.36 -7.28 -17.61
N ASP A 477 21.13 -7.71 -18.59
CA ASP A 477 22.39 -8.44 -18.35
C ASP A 477 23.36 -7.66 -17.43
N ALA A 478 23.42 -6.33 -17.59
CA ALA A 478 24.23 -5.49 -16.73
C ALA A 478 23.73 -5.50 -15.27
N ASP A 479 22.40 -5.49 -15.07
CA ASP A 479 21.78 -5.59 -13.75
C ASP A 479 22.01 -6.97 -13.12
N TRP A 480 22.07 -8.04 -13.95
CA TRP A 480 22.12 -9.41 -13.47
C TRP A 480 23.34 -9.74 -12.61
N LYS A 481 24.48 -9.18 -12.98
CA LYS A 481 25.73 -9.34 -12.21
C LYS A 481 25.61 -8.69 -10.83
N ASP A 482 25.05 -7.50 -10.78
CA ASP A 482 24.84 -6.78 -9.53
C ASP A 482 23.81 -7.52 -8.65
N ILE A 483 22.72 -8.02 -9.26
CA ILE A 483 21.70 -8.82 -8.57
C ILE A 483 22.28 -10.12 -8.02
N ALA A 484 23.14 -10.80 -8.78
CA ALA A 484 23.80 -12.04 -8.34
C ALA A 484 24.67 -11.83 -7.08
N ALA A 485 25.24 -10.62 -6.96
CA ALA A 485 26.05 -10.22 -5.81
C ALA A 485 25.22 -9.80 -4.59
N LEU A 486 23.92 -9.54 -4.75
CA LEU A 486 23.06 -9.14 -3.62
C LEU A 486 22.97 -10.25 -2.56
N PRO A 487 22.88 -9.87 -1.28
CA PRO A 487 22.73 -10.82 -0.19
C PRO A 487 21.42 -11.57 -0.27
N LYS A 488 21.46 -12.86 0.09
CA LYS A 488 20.31 -13.76 0.10
C LYS A 488 20.01 -14.20 1.52
N ASP A 489 18.73 -14.40 1.83
CA ASP A 489 18.30 -15.01 3.09
C ASP A 489 18.13 -16.53 2.92
N LYS A 490 18.16 -17.28 4.05
CA LYS A 490 17.81 -18.70 4.07
C LYS A 490 16.47 -18.90 4.75
N VAL A 491 15.58 -19.60 4.04
CA VAL A 491 14.26 -19.98 4.54
C VAL A 491 14.05 -21.47 4.28
N ASN A 492 13.76 -22.25 5.30
CA ASN A 492 13.66 -23.72 5.23
C ASN A 492 14.87 -24.38 4.52
N GLY A 493 16.06 -23.83 4.71
CA GLY A 493 17.30 -24.33 4.11
C GLY A 493 17.55 -23.95 2.65
N LEU A 494 16.62 -23.28 1.98
CA LEU A 494 16.79 -22.76 0.62
C LEU A 494 17.21 -21.29 0.65
N ASP A 495 18.05 -20.92 -0.30
CA ASP A 495 18.37 -19.52 -0.55
C ASP A 495 17.14 -18.84 -1.16
N VAL A 496 16.81 -17.64 -0.70
CA VAL A 496 15.72 -16.83 -1.21
C VAL A 496 16.19 -15.40 -1.47
N MET A 497 15.76 -14.82 -2.58
CA MET A 497 16.00 -13.43 -2.86
C MET A 497 14.97 -12.57 -2.11
N MET A 498 15.46 -11.73 -1.19
CA MET A 498 14.66 -10.86 -0.36
C MET A 498 15.08 -9.41 -0.59
N PRO A 499 14.27 -8.60 -1.29
CA PRO A 499 14.58 -7.17 -1.51
C PRO A 499 14.85 -6.41 -0.22
N GLN A 500 14.15 -6.75 0.85
CA GLN A 500 14.33 -6.22 2.21
C GLN A 500 15.77 -6.32 2.70
N ARG A 501 16.44 -7.42 2.38
CA ARG A 501 17.82 -7.68 2.81
C ARG A 501 18.80 -6.62 2.34
N VAL A 502 18.56 -6.04 1.15
CA VAL A 502 19.37 -4.94 0.62
C VAL A 502 19.35 -3.74 1.55
N TYR A 503 18.17 -3.38 2.02
CA TYR A 503 18.00 -2.26 2.97
C TYR A 503 18.61 -2.57 4.33
N ASP A 504 18.55 -3.83 4.76
CA ASP A 504 19.22 -4.26 5.99
C ASP A 504 20.74 -4.09 5.90
N GLU A 505 21.31 -4.43 4.74
CA GLU A 505 22.76 -4.28 4.49
C GLU A 505 23.20 -2.80 4.36
N ILE A 506 22.31 -1.94 3.84
CA ILE A 506 22.54 -0.50 3.83
C ILE A 506 22.57 0.05 5.27
N GLU A 507 21.61 -0.35 6.10
CA GLU A 507 21.53 0.09 7.50
C GLU A 507 22.70 -0.44 8.34
N LEU A 508 23.23 -1.64 8.03
CA LEU A 508 24.42 -2.21 8.67
C LEU A 508 25.73 -1.56 8.19
N GLY A 509 25.67 -0.71 7.14
CA GLY A 509 26.86 -0.08 6.57
C GLY A 509 27.69 -0.99 5.66
N ASN A 510 27.16 -2.14 5.26
CA ASN A 510 27.82 -3.06 4.33
C ASN A 510 27.67 -2.60 2.87
N ILE A 511 26.58 -1.87 2.55
CA ILE A 511 26.38 -1.18 1.28
C ILE A 511 26.46 0.32 1.57
N THR A 512 27.41 1.04 0.96
CA THR A 512 27.68 2.44 1.28
C THR A 512 27.91 3.29 0.02
N GLY A 513 27.83 4.60 0.17
CA GLY A 513 28.17 5.58 -0.88
C GLY A 513 27.34 5.42 -2.15
N ASP A 514 28.01 5.45 -3.31
CA ASP A 514 27.36 5.41 -4.63
C ASP A 514 26.70 4.07 -4.96
N ALA A 515 26.98 3.00 -4.18
CA ALA A 515 26.31 1.72 -4.34
C ALA A 515 24.87 1.72 -3.80
N ILE A 516 24.53 2.61 -2.87
CA ILE A 516 23.20 2.66 -2.26
C ILE A 516 22.08 2.88 -3.30
N PRO A 517 22.09 3.95 -4.13
CA PRO A 517 21.01 4.17 -5.09
C PRO A 517 20.83 3.04 -6.08
N ARG A 518 21.94 2.42 -6.49
CA ARG A 518 21.92 1.28 -7.41
C ARG A 518 21.30 0.04 -6.78
N SER A 519 21.70 -0.29 -5.56
CA SER A 519 21.17 -1.44 -4.82
C SER A 519 19.70 -1.27 -4.50
N GLU A 520 19.26 -0.07 -4.12
CA GLU A 520 17.84 0.24 -3.92
C GLU A 520 17.03 0.07 -5.20
N GLU A 521 17.52 0.57 -6.35
CA GLU A 521 16.86 0.39 -7.65
C GLU A 521 16.64 -1.08 -7.98
N LEU A 522 17.67 -1.91 -7.77
CA LEU A 522 17.59 -3.34 -8.02
C LEU A 522 16.61 -4.03 -7.05
N ALA A 523 16.62 -3.65 -5.78
CA ALA A 523 15.68 -4.16 -4.79
C ALA A 523 14.22 -3.80 -5.15
N GLU A 524 13.96 -2.58 -5.64
CA GLU A 524 12.65 -2.14 -6.10
C GLU A 524 12.18 -2.94 -7.34
N LYS A 525 13.07 -3.22 -8.32
CA LYS A 525 12.77 -4.06 -9.48
C LYS A 525 12.42 -5.50 -9.07
N ILE A 526 13.22 -6.09 -8.18
CA ILE A 526 12.97 -7.45 -7.66
C ILE A 526 11.66 -7.51 -6.88
N GLN A 527 11.38 -6.51 -6.04
CA GLN A 527 10.14 -6.43 -5.30
C GLN A 527 8.93 -6.36 -6.25
N GLN A 528 9.00 -5.52 -7.27
CA GLN A 528 7.94 -5.40 -8.26
C GLN A 528 7.70 -6.72 -8.98
N LEU A 529 8.76 -7.42 -9.41
CA LEU A 529 8.68 -8.74 -10.02
C LEU A 529 7.98 -9.74 -9.10
N LEU A 530 8.50 -9.92 -7.88
CA LEU A 530 7.98 -10.94 -6.96
C LEU A 530 6.51 -10.70 -6.61
N ILE A 531 6.12 -9.43 -6.37
CA ILE A 531 4.73 -9.10 -6.02
C ILE A 531 3.82 -9.23 -7.21
N THR A 532 4.18 -8.69 -8.37
CA THR A 532 3.29 -8.69 -9.54
C THR A 532 3.09 -10.10 -10.10
N GLU A 533 4.17 -10.88 -10.23
CA GLU A 533 4.07 -12.26 -10.69
C GLU A 533 3.29 -13.14 -9.70
N ASN A 534 3.43 -12.87 -8.40
CA ASN A 534 2.63 -13.57 -7.39
C ASN A 534 1.14 -13.23 -7.47
N GLU A 535 0.79 -11.99 -7.79
CA GLU A 535 -0.60 -11.58 -8.00
C GLU A 535 -1.20 -12.21 -9.28
N PHE A 536 -0.39 -12.39 -10.31
CA PHE A 536 -0.82 -13.13 -11.51
C PHE A 536 -0.95 -14.64 -11.27
N ALA A 537 -0.09 -15.22 -10.43
CA ALA A 537 -0.15 -16.64 -10.12
C ALA A 537 -1.37 -17.01 -9.26
N ILE A 538 -1.76 -16.13 -8.37
CA ILE A 538 -2.90 -16.32 -7.46
C ILE A 538 -3.85 -15.14 -7.63
N MET A 539 -4.83 -15.32 -8.51
CA MET A 539 -5.83 -14.28 -8.76
C MET A 539 -6.53 -13.89 -7.46
N GLN A 540 -6.40 -12.64 -7.07
CA GLN A 540 -7.36 -11.99 -6.19
C GLN A 540 -8.27 -11.13 -7.05
N PRO A 541 -9.58 -11.08 -6.77
CA PRO A 541 -10.40 -10.02 -7.29
C PRO A 541 -9.80 -8.71 -6.77
N GLY A 542 -9.03 -8.07 -7.63
CA GLY A 542 -8.40 -6.79 -7.34
C GLY A 542 -9.43 -5.68 -7.36
N ALA A 543 -9.08 -4.52 -6.83
CA ALA A 543 -9.86 -3.30 -6.94
C ALA A 543 -10.10 -2.86 -8.40
N ASN A 544 -9.56 -3.60 -9.39
CA ASN A 544 -9.62 -3.32 -10.82
C ASN A 544 -10.58 -4.25 -11.59
N GLU A 545 -11.27 -5.16 -10.92
CA GLU A 545 -12.37 -5.97 -11.42
C GLU A 545 -13.69 -5.59 -10.73
#